data_a6cc531f9f28949a013366f6d5afc0e1
#
_entry.id   a6cc531f9f28949a013366f6d5afc0e1
#
_cell.length_a   1.000
_cell.length_b   1.000
_cell.length_c   1.000
_cell.angle_alpha   90.00
_cell.angle_beta   90.00
_cell.angle_gamma   90.00
#
_symmetry.space_group_name_H-M   'P 1'
#
loop_
_entity.id
_entity.type
_entity.pdbx_description
1 polymer ?
#
loop_
_entity_poly.entity_id
_entity_poly.type
_entity_poly.pdbx_seq_one_letter_code
_entity_poly.pdbx_strand_id
1 'polypeptide(L)'
;MAQKHDRSGQAAKLRWRAEEMAKKRAPMSHGAPAPVNLEQAQQTIHELRVHQIELEMQNEELCRVHAELETVRAHYFDLYNLAPVGYCILSPEGLILEANLTAVSLLGSALSLLIKTPITKFILKDDQDVFYLHRKQHYETGSPTPCELRMVKKDGTPFWAQLTTTPLASDQAGGDGASRLVLSDITERKRMQEENAKLLGKLQRAPRPRRAASGTPKAKV
;
A
#
# COMPACT_ATOMS: atom_id res chain seq x y z
N MET A 1 -26.57 15.03 -15.53
CA MET A 1 -27.82 14.40 -16.05
C MET A 1 -27.62 13.05 -16.75
N ALA A 2 -26.42 12.61 -17.09
CA ALA A 2 -26.13 11.32 -17.78
C ALA A 2 -26.29 10.04 -16.92
N GLN A 3 -26.11 10.12 -15.61
CA GLN A 3 -26.16 8.93 -14.74
C GLN A 3 -27.56 8.37 -14.45
N LYS A 4 -28.63 9.14 -14.67
CA LYS A 4 -30.03 8.66 -14.48
C LYS A 4 -30.53 7.77 -15.61
N HIS A 5 -30.01 7.94 -16.82
CA HIS A 5 -30.44 7.15 -18.00
C HIS A 5 -29.86 5.74 -18.02
N ASP A 6 -28.67 5.54 -17.47
CA ASP A 6 -28.01 4.24 -17.46
C ASP A 6 -28.62 3.27 -16.41
N ARG A 7 -29.05 3.78 -15.26
CA ARG A 7 -29.74 2.98 -14.23
C ARG A 7 -31.07 2.40 -14.70
N SER A 8 -31.82 3.14 -15.49
CA SER A 8 -33.09 2.64 -16.04
C SER A 8 -32.88 1.50 -17.04
N GLY A 9 -31.86 1.57 -17.88
CA GLY A 9 -31.52 0.53 -18.84
C GLY A 9 -31.01 -0.76 -18.20
N GLN A 10 -30.24 -0.61 -17.10
CA GLN A 10 -29.74 -1.77 -16.33
C GLN A 10 -30.88 -2.47 -15.56
N ALA A 11 -31.78 -1.71 -14.94
CA ALA A 11 -32.95 -2.27 -14.26
C ALA A 11 -33.87 -3.04 -15.22
N ALA A 12 -34.09 -2.53 -16.41
CA ALA A 12 -34.90 -3.20 -17.44
C ALA A 12 -34.24 -4.52 -17.91
N LYS A 13 -32.90 -4.54 -18.07
CA LYS A 13 -32.13 -5.76 -18.42
C LYS A 13 -32.19 -6.80 -17.31
N LEU A 14 -32.07 -6.38 -16.05
CA LEU A 14 -32.15 -7.29 -14.90
C LEU A 14 -33.55 -7.90 -14.78
N ARG A 15 -34.59 -7.09 -14.96
CA ARG A 15 -35.99 -7.54 -14.96
C ARG A 15 -36.26 -8.57 -16.05
N TRP A 16 -35.87 -8.27 -17.27
CA TRP A 16 -36.01 -9.23 -18.40
C TRP A 16 -35.29 -10.56 -18.12
N ARG A 17 -34.08 -10.48 -17.56
CA ARG A 17 -33.29 -11.67 -17.21
C ARG A 17 -33.94 -12.50 -16.10
N ALA A 18 -34.54 -11.83 -15.10
CA ALA A 18 -35.28 -12.47 -14.01
C ALA A 18 -36.55 -13.17 -14.56
N GLU A 19 -37.28 -12.50 -15.45
CA GLU A 19 -38.47 -13.08 -16.10
C GLU A 19 -38.12 -14.29 -16.99
N GLU A 20 -37.00 -14.24 -17.70
CA GLU A 20 -36.53 -15.37 -18.50
C GLU A 20 -36.12 -16.56 -17.63
N MET A 21 -35.42 -16.30 -16.51
CA MET A 21 -35.09 -17.38 -15.56
C MET A 21 -36.32 -17.95 -14.86
N ALA A 22 -37.29 -17.12 -14.52
CA ALA A 22 -38.57 -17.59 -13.96
C ALA A 22 -39.33 -18.48 -14.92
N LYS A 23 -39.37 -18.14 -16.21
CA LYS A 23 -39.98 -19.00 -17.28
C LYS A 23 -39.25 -20.32 -17.43
N LYS A 24 -37.93 -20.35 -17.35
CA LYS A 24 -37.12 -21.60 -17.44
C LYS A 24 -37.26 -22.49 -16.23
N ARG A 25 -37.57 -21.90 -15.05
CA ARG A 25 -37.80 -22.66 -13.79
C ARG A 25 -39.24 -23.05 -13.54
N ALA A 26 -40.18 -22.51 -14.30
CA ALA A 26 -41.60 -22.91 -14.18
C ALA A 26 -41.76 -24.39 -14.50
N PRO A 27 -42.30 -25.20 -13.59
CA PRO A 27 -42.57 -26.61 -13.90
C PRO A 27 -43.54 -26.68 -15.06
N MET A 28 -43.22 -27.51 -16.06
CA MET A 28 -44.15 -27.83 -17.19
C MET A 28 -45.30 -28.65 -16.63
N SER A 29 -46.27 -28.03 -15.99
CA SER A 29 -47.49 -28.70 -15.56
C SER A 29 -48.45 -28.80 -16.75
N HIS A 30 -48.51 -29.98 -17.37
CA HIS A 30 -49.51 -30.34 -18.37
C HIS A 30 -50.79 -30.83 -17.67
N GLY A 31 -51.41 -30.00 -16.86
CA GLY A 31 -52.68 -30.26 -16.18
C GLY A 31 -53.53 -29.02 -16.11
N ALA A 32 -54.85 -29.18 -16.28
CA ALA A 32 -55.78 -28.10 -16.07
C ALA A 32 -55.58 -27.48 -14.68
N PRO A 33 -55.62 -26.16 -14.50
CA PRO A 33 -55.41 -25.50 -13.21
C PRO A 33 -56.47 -26.04 -12.23
N ALA A 34 -56.04 -26.70 -11.16
CA ALA A 34 -56.91 -27.08 -10.05
C ALA A 34 -57.55 -25.79 -9.47
N PRO A 35 -58.78 -25.83 -8.96
CA PRO A 35 -59.40 -24.67 -8.35
C PRO A 35 -58.51 -24.14 -7.22
N VAL A 36 -58.01 -22.96 -7.39
CA VAL A 36 -57.13 -22.31 -6.39
C VAL A 36 -58.00 -21.96 -5.19
N ASN A 37 -57.76 -22.57 -4.06
CA ASN A 37 -58.43 -22.22 -2.82
C ASN A 37 -57.98 -20.79 -2.42
N LEU A 38 -58.95 -19.91 -2.13
CA LEU A 38 -58.74 -18.52 -1.79
C LEU A 38 -57.75 -18.36 -0.62
N GLU A 39 -57.80 -19.26 0.37
CA GLU A 39 -56.89 -19.26 1.53
C GLU A 39 -55.44 -19.58 1.08
N GLN A 40 -55.23 -20.54 0.20
CA GLN A 40 -53.91 -20.86 -0.34
C GLN A 40 -53.34 -19.73 -1.18
N ALA A 41 -54.15 -19.03 -1.96
CA ALA A 41 -53.73 -17.84 -2.72
C ALA A 41 -53.31 -16.70 -1.77
N GLN A 42 -54.08 -16.43 -0.71
CA GLN A 42 -53.74 -15.44 0.27
C GLN A 42 -52.44 -15.76 1.02
N GLN A 43 -52.23 -17.00 1.39
CA GLN A 43 -51.02 -17.47 2.05
C GLN A 43 -49.78 -17.29 1.13
N THR A 44 -49.89 -17.68 -0.13
CA THR A 44 -48.81 -17.51 -1.11
C THR A 44 -48.48 -16.04 -1.34
N ILE A 45 -49.48 -15.15 -1.40
CA ILE A 45 -49.27 -13.72 -1.52
C ILE A 45 -48.55 -13.17 -0.27
N HIS A 46 -48.92 -13.65 0.92
CA HIS A 46 -48.25 -13.26 2.15
C HIS A 46 -46.79 -13.70 2.17
N GLU A 47 -46.51 -14.95 1.82
CA GLU A 47 -45.14 -15.49 1.72
C GLU A 47 -44.29 -14.73 0.69
N LEU A 48 -44.86 -14.41 -0.47
CA LEU A 48 -44.17 -13.60 -1.48
C LEU A 48 -43.85 -12.17 -0.99
N ARG A 49 -44.76 -11.55 -0.23
CA ARG A 49 -44.49 -10.24 0.38
C ARG A 49 -43.40 -10.30 1.43
N VAL A 50 -43.41 -11.30 2.31
CA VAL A 50 -42.35 -11.50 3.30
C VAL A 50 -41.00 -11.69 2.58
N HIS A 51 -40.96 -12.53 1.56
CA HIS A 51 -39.75 -12.79 0.78
C HIS A 51 -39.25 -11.53 0.03
N GLN A 52 -40.19 -10.72 -0.48
CA GLN A 52 -39.84 -9.44 -1.11
C GLN A 52 -39.19 -8.49 -0.10
N ILE A 53 -39.78 -8.35 1.09
CA ILE A 53 -39.20 -7.50 2.17
C ILE A 53 -37.83 -8.02 2.60
N GLU A 54 -37.69 -9.34 2.73
CA GLU A 54 -36.40 -9.95 3.07
C GLU A 54 -35.32 -9.65 2.04
N LEU A 55 -35.64 -9.77 0.74
CA LEU A 55 -34.74 -9.42 -0.34
C LEU A 55 -34.38 -7.93 -0.39
N GLU A 56 -35.35 -7.06 -0.09
CA GLU A 56 -35.14 -5.62 0.00
C GLU A 56 -34.17 -5.31 1.15
N MET A 57 -34.38 -5.91 2.35
CA MET A 57 -33.48 -5.74 3.50
C MET A 57 -32.06 -6.27 3.22
N GLN A 58 -31.95 -7.44 2.58
CA GLN A 58 -30.64 -8.00 2.17
C GLN A 58 -29.94 -7.09 1.17
N ASN A 59 -30.68 -6.51 0.23
CA ASN A 59 -30.10 -5.58 -0.75
C ASN A 59 -29.62 -4.28 -0.11
N GLU A 60 -30.39 -3.71 0.83
CA GLU A 60 -29.98 -2.54 1.60
C GLU A 60 -28.71 -2.82 2.42
N GLU A 61 -28.64 -3.99 3.07
CA GLU A 61 -27.46 -4.39 3.84
C GLU A 61 -26.24 -4.58 2.94
N LEU A 62 -26.40 -5.23 1.76
CA LEU A 62 -25.32 -5.36 0.79
C LEU A 62 -24.82 -4.01 0.28
N CYS A 63 -25.74 -3.07 0.01
CA CYS A 63 -25.38 -1.72 -0.41
C CYS A 63 -24.62 -0.98 0.70
N ARG A 64 -25.02 -1.14 1.96
CA ARG A 64 -24.33 -0.54 3.11
C ARG A 64 -22.92 -1.09 3.27
N VAL A 65 -22.79 -2.42 3.31
CA VAL A 65 -21.48 -3.09 3.45
C VAL A 65 -20.55 -2.73 2.29
N HIS A 66 -21.09 -2.64 1.07
CA HIS A 66 -20.32 -2.24 -0.09
C HIS A 66 -19.80 -0.80 0.02
N ALA A 67 -20.64 0.13 0.47
CA ALA A 67 -20.23 1.52 0.70
C ALA A 67 -19.17 1.65 1.81
N GLU A 68 -19.30 0.89 2.90
CA GLU A 68 -18.30 0.82 3.96
C GLU A 68 -16.96 0.27 3.43
N LEU A 69 -16.99 -0.81 2.66
CA LEU A 69 -15.81 -1.40 2.03
C LEU A 69 -15.10 -0.41 1.08
N GLU A 70 -15.85 0.30 0.27
CA GLU A 70 -15.33 1.33 -0.63
C GLU A 70 -14.62 2.46 0.16
N THR A 71 -15.22 2.88 1.28
CA THR A 71 -14.65 3.91 2.15
C THR A 71 -13.34 3.45 2.78
N VAL A 72 -13.33 2.23 3.34
CA VAL A 72 -12.12 1.64 3.93
C VAL A 72 -11.02 1.45 2.88
N ARG A 73 -11.39 1.00 1.68
CA ARG A 73 -10.47 0.81 0.56
C ARG A 73 -9.85 2.14 0.10
N ALA A 74 -10.64 3.19 -0.01
CA ALA A 74 -10.15 4.52 -0.36
C ALA A 74 -9.17 5.05 0.69
N HIS A 75 -9.52 4.92 1.97
CA HIS A 75 -8.65 5.32 3.08
C HIS A 75 -7.33 4.53 3.09
N TYR A 76 -7.39 3.22 2.89
CA TYR A 76 -6.18 2.39 2.78
C TYR A 76 -5.32 2.81 1.59
N PHE A 77 -5.94 3.08 0.44
CA PHE A 77 -5.24 3.55 -0.75
C PHE A 77 -4.48 4.85 -0.50
N ASP A 78 -5.11 5.81 0.17
CA ASP A 78 -4.48 7.08 0.52
C ASP A 78 -3.31 6.88 1.50
N LEU A 79 -3.52 6.13 2.59
CA LEU A 79 -2.45 5.85 3.56
C LEU A 79 -1.26 5.12 2.94
N TYR A 80 -1.51 4.17 2.05
CA TYR A 80 -0.47 3.37 1.42
C TYR A 80 0.28 4.15 0.33
N ASN A 81 -0.45 4.85 -0.54
CA ASN A 81 0.14 5.49 -1.71
C ASN A 81 0.66 6.90 -1.46
N LEU A 82 0.09 7.63 -0.49
CA LEU A 82 0.53 8.99 -0.13
C LEU A 82 1.50 8.99 1.07
N ALA A 83 1.88 7.83 1.59
CA ALA A 83 2.90 7.74 2.62
C ALA A 83 4.21 8.39 2.14
N PRO A 84 4.93 9.15 3.00
CA PRO A 84 6.18 9.81 2.62
C PRO A 84 7.36 8.84 2.45
N VAL A 85 7.10 7.56 2.47
CA VAL A 85 8.07 6.47 2.33
C VAL A 85 7.63 5.49 1.26
N GLY A 86 8.59 4.91 0.54
CA GLY A 86 8.35 3.83 -0.39
C GLY A 86 8.05 2.53 0.36
N TYR A 87 6.94 1.88 0.04
CA TYR A 87 6.61 0.53 0.51
C TYR A 87 6.76 -0.45 -0.64
N CYS A 88 7.47 -1.55 -0.39
CA CYS A 88 7.56 -2.68 -1.32
C CYS A 88 7.35 -3.99 -0.56
N ILE A 89 6.70 -4.96 -1.20
CA ILE A 89 6.69 -6.35 -0.77
C ILE A 89 7.68 -7.09 -1.65
N LEU A 90 8.61 -7.81 -1.01
CA LEU A 90 9.63 -8.59 -1.68
C LEU A 90 9.36 -10.08 -1.49
N SER A 91 9.60 -10.86 -2.55
CA SER A 91 9.65 -12.32 -2.46
C SER A 91 10.89 -12.79 -1.67
N PRO A 92 10.98 -14.08 -1.29
CA PRO A 92 12.19 -14.65 -0.67
C PRO A 92 13.44 -14.46 -1.53
N GLU A 93 13.32 -14.42 -2.86
CA GLU A 93 14.41 -14.19 -3.80
C GLU A 93 14.78 -12.70 -3.93
N GLY A 94 13.95 -11.79 -3.40
CA GLY A 94 14.16 -10.34 -3.48
C GLY A 94 13.52 -9.68 -4.70
N LEU A 95 12.53 -10.33 -5.31
CA LEU A 95 11.74 -9.74 -6.38
C LEU A 95 10.66 -8.83 -5.79
N ILE A 96 10.44 -7.70 -6.38
CA ILE A 96 9.36 -6.78 -6.00
C ILE A 96 8.02 -7.39 -6.43
N LEU A 97 7.15 -7.71 -5.46
CA LEU A 97 5.79 -8.22 -5.69
C LEU A 97 4.77 -7.09 -5.72
N GLU A 98 4.93 -6.12 -4.82
CA GLU A 98 4.08 -4.94 -4.71
C GLU A 98 4.92 -3.71 -4.42
N ALA A 99 4.45 -2.54 -4.84
CA ALA A 99 5.07 -1.25 -4.54
C ALA A 99 4.00 -0.15 -4.51
N ASN A 100 4.14 0.82 -3.58
CA ASN A 100 3.29 2.00 -3.56
C ASN A 100 3.78 3.08 -4.53
N LEU A 101 2.99 4.14 -4.72
CA LEU A 101 3.33 5.23 -5.65
C LEU A 101 4.59 5.98 -5.23
N THR A 102 4.88 6.08 -3.94
CA THR A 102 6.11 6.70 -3.45
C THR A 102 7.34 5.88 -3.83
N ALA A 103 7.31 4.55 -3.71
CA ALA A 103 8.39 3.68 -4.18
C ALA A 103 8.59 3.80 -5.70
N VAL A 104 7.52 3.87 -6.48
CA VAL A 104 7.54 4.12 -7.92
C VAL A 104 8.27 5.43 -8.24
N SER A 105 7.94 6.50 -7.51
CA SER A 105 8.56 7.81 -7.68
C SER A 105 10.04 7.82 -7.27
N LEU A 106 10.38 7.22 -6.13
CA LEU A 106 11.76 7.15 -5.62
C LEU A 106 12.67 6.34 -6.55
N LEU A 107 12.18 5.21 -7.11
CA LEU A 107 12.93 4.37 -8.02
C LEU A 107 12.90 4.88 -9.48
N GLY A 108 12.05 5.86 -9.78
CA GLY A 108 11.94 6.48 -11.10
C GLY A 108 11.48 5.49 -12.19
N SER A 109 10.66 4.51 -11.85
CA SER A 109 10.24 3.45 -12.78
C SER A 109 8.75 3.17 -12.65
N ALA A 110 8.05 2.95 -13.78
CA ALA A 110 6.63 2.61 -13.77
C ALA A 110 6.37 1.32 -12.96
N LEU A 111 5.23 1.24 -12.27
CA LEU A 111 4.86 0.10 -11.43
C LEU A 111 4.94 -1.24 -12.18
N SER A 112 4.44 -1.28 -13.42
CA SER A 112 4.48 -2.48 -14.27
C SER A 112 5.89 -3.01 -14.56
N LEU A 113 6.89 -2.13 -14.52
CA LEU A 113 8.30 -2.49 -14.73
C LEU A 113 9.01 -2.83 -13.41
N LEU A 114 8.47 -2.41 -12.27
CA LEU A 114 9.00 -2.75 -10.95
C LEU A 114 8.61 -4.16 -10.53
N ILE A 115 7.38 -4.56 -10.81
CA ILE A 115 6.87 -5.88 -10.43
C ILE A 115 7.70 -6.99 -11.09
N LYS A 116 8.07 -7.99 -10.30
CA LYS A 116 8.96 -9.11 -10.66
C LYS A 116 10.39 -8.70 -11.01
N THR A 117 10.79 -7.45 -10.73
CA THR A 117 12.17 -7.01 -10.88
C THR A 117 12.91 -7.17 -9.54
N PRO A 118 14.15 -7.68 -9.50
CA PRO A 118 14.91 -7.77 -8.26
C PRO A 118 15.27 -6.37 -7.75
N ILE A 119 15.06 -6.13 -6.46
CA ILE A 119 15.36 -4.84 -5.81
C ILE A 119 16.84 -4.46 -5.93
N THR A 120 17.73 -5.46 -6.00
CA THR A 120 19.17 -5.27 -6.15
C THR A 120 19.56 -4.52 -7.44
N LYS A 121 18.70 -4.52 -8.45
CA LYS A 121 18.91 -3.73 -9.69
C LYS A 121 18.95 -2.23 -9.41
N PHE A 122 18.30 -1.79 -8.36
CA PHE A 122 18.24 -0.39 -7.92
C PHE A 122 19.26 -0.07 -6.82
N ILE A 123 20.09 -1.01 -6.41
CA ILE A 123 21.16 -0.83 -5.42
C ILE A 123 22.49 -0.69 -6.15
N LEU A 124 23.31 0.28 -5.73
CA LEU A 124 24.66 0.44 -6.28
C LEU A 124 25.45 -0.84 -6.07
N LYS A 125 26.26 -1.25 -7.07
CA LYS A 125 26.99 -2.53 -7.02
C LYS A 125 27.84 -2.67 -5.76
N ASP A 126 28.49 -1.58 -5.35
CA ASP A 126 29.35 -1.56 -4.17
C ASP A 126 28.60 -1.78 -2.85
N ASP A 127 27.31 -1.50 -2.81
CA ASP A 127 26.48 -1.57 -1.61
C ASP A 127 25.56 -2.82 -1.60
N GLN A 128 25.62 -3.66 -2.64
CA GLN A 128 24.81 -4.88 -2.71
C GLN A 128 25.15 -5.87 -1.60
N ASP A 129 26.41 -6.00 -1.23
CA ASP A 129 26.85 -6.87 -0.15
C ASP A 129 26.27 -6.43 1.21
N VAL A 130 26.19 -5.12 1.44
CA VAL A 130 25.55 -4.54 2.62
C VAL A 130 24.09 -4.95 2.71
N PHE A 131 23.38 -4.89 1.58
CA PHE A 131 21.97 -5.30 1.52
C PHE A 131 21.80 -6.82 1.76
N TYR A 132 22.66 -7.67 1.19
CA TYR A 132 22.61 -9.13 1.43
C TYR A 132 22.85 -9.49 2.88
N LEU A 133 23.87 -8.88 3.53
CA LEU A 133 24.14 -9.08 4.95
C LEU A 133 22.97 -8.63 5.82
N HIS A 134 22.39 -7.47 5.51
CA HIS A 134 21.23 -6.96 6.21
C HIS A 134 20.01 -7.90 6.10
N ARG A 135 19.72 -8.43 4.90
CA ARG A 135 18.66 -9.41 4.72
C ARG A 135 18.92 -10.69 5.52
N LYS A 136 20.15 -11.21 5.47
CA LYS A 136 20.52 -12.42 6.21
C LYS A 136 20.33 -12.24 7.72
N GLN A 137 20.84 -11.15 8.28
CA GLN A 137 20.64 -10.81 9.70
C GLN A 137 19.15 -10.70 10.05
N HIS A 138 18.38 -10.09 9.18
CA HIS A 138 16.94 -9.93 9.40
C HIS A 138 16.23 -11.28 9.49
N TYR A 139 16.53 -12.22 8.59
CA TYR A 139 15.96 -13.59 8.63
C TYR A 139 16.39 -14.37 9.87
N GLU A 140 17.61 -14.15 10.38
CA GLU A 140 18.13 -14.83 11.56
C GLU A 140 17.59 -14.25 12.88
N THR A 141 17.41 -12.93 12.96
CA THR A 141 17.06 -12.24 14.21
C THR A 141 15.59 -11.85 14.32
N GLY A 142 14.87 -11.77 13.21
CA GLY A 142 13.49 -11.29 13.15
C GLY A 142 13.29 -9.81 13.50
N SER A 143 14.38 -9.09 13.80
CA SER A 143 14.32 -7.69 14.23
C SER A 143 14.45 -6.72 13.05
N PRO A 144 13.58 -5.69 12.95
CA PRO A 144 13.68 -4.68 11.92
C PRO A 144 14.90 -3.79 12.20
N THR A 145 16.01 -4.03 11.53
CA THR A 145 17.19 -3.17 11.58
C THR A 145 17.23 -2.24 10.37
N PRO A 146 17.45 -0.94 10.54
CA PRO A 146 17.62 -0.03 9.42
C PRO A 146 19.01 -0.22 8.79
N CYS A 147 19.06 -0.17 7.47
CA CYS A 147 20.28 -0.22 6.67
C CYS A 147 20.34 1.03 5.79
N GLU A 148 21.47 1.72 5.76
CA GLU A 148 21.69 2.88 4.90
C GLU A 148 22.62 2.47 3.76
N LEU A 149 22.17 2.70 2.51
CA LEU A 149 22.93 2.35 1.32
C LEU A 149 22.61 3.30 0.16
N ARG A 150 23.43 3.26 -0.88
CA ARG A 150 23.21 4.05 -2.09
C ARG A 150 22.36 3.26 -3.08
N MET A 151 21.31 3.89 -3.54
CA MET A 151 20.44 3.36 -4.59
C MET A 151 20.58 4.19 -5.86
N VAL A 152 20.14 3.61 -6.97
CA VAL A 152 20.18 4.23 -8.31
C VAL A 152 18.79 4.19 -8.88
N LYS A 153 18.27 5.34 -9.30
CA LYS A 153 17.02 5.43 -10.06
C LYS A 153 17.18 4.81 -11.44
N LYS A 154 16.08 4.54 -12.10
CA LYS A 154 16.10 4.01 -13.48
C LYS A 154 16.88 4.90 -14.47
N ASP A 155 16.89 6.21 -14.26
CA ASP A 155 17.63 7.19 -15.07
C ASP A 155 19.14 7.25 -14.76
N GLY A 156 19.62 6.43 -13.80
CA GLY A 156 21.01 6.41 -13.36
C GLY A 156 21.35 7.38 -12.24
N THR A 157 20.39 8.18 -11.74
CA THR A 157 20.62 9.14 -10.65
C THR A 157 20.82 8.42 -9.32
N PRO A 158 21.99 8.56 -8.64
CA PRO A 158 22.21 7.97 -7.33
C PRO A 158 21.54 8.79 -6.24
N PHE A 159 21.06 8.11 -5.18
CA PHE A 159 20.52 8.72 -3.97
C PHE A 159 20.80 7.85 -2.75
N TRP A 160 20.84 8.45 -1.56
CA TRP A 160 20.99 7.72 -0.32
C TRP A 160 19.62 7.25 0.18
N ALA A 161 19.52 5.97 0.47
CA ALA A 161 18.30 5.36 0.97
C ALA A 161 18.54 4.71 2.34
N GLN A 162 17.55 4.84 3.20
CA GLN A 162 17.40 4.02 4.40
C GLN A 162 16.37 2.94 4.11
N LEU A 163 16.79 1.69 4.23
CA LEU A 163 15.95 0.51 4.06
C LEU A 163 15.65 -0.11 5.42
N THR A 164 14.40 -0.47 5.65
CA THR A 164 13.99 -1.27 6.82
C THR A 164 13.18 -2.44 6.32
N THR A 165 13.62 -3.66 6.64
CA THR A 165 12.94 -4.89 6.23
C THR A 165 12.22 -5.49 7.44
N THR A 166 10.98 -5.95 7.26
CA THR A 166 10.19 -6.68 8.25
C THR A 166 9.62 -7.95 7.61
N PRO A 167 9.64 -9.11 8.32
CA PRO A 167 9.02 -10.32 7.78
C PRO A 167 7.51 -10.11 7.62
N LEU A 168 6.95 -10.74 6.62
CA LEU A 168 5.51 -10.84 6.43
C LEU A 168 5.02 -12.16 7.04
N ALA A 169 3.83 -12.13 7.67
CA ALA A 169 3.20 -13.38 8.12
C ALA A 169 2.78 -14.22 6.90
N SER A 170 2.82 -15.54 7.05
CA SER A 170 2.59 -16.52 5.96
C SER A 170 1.22 -16.41 5.29
N ASP A 171 0.25 -15.79 5.94
CA ASP A 171 -1.12 -15.57 5.44
C ASP A 171 -1.28 -14.30 4.60
N GLN A 172 -0.23 -13.49 4.47
CA GLN A 172 -0.25 -12.23 3.73
C GLN A 172 0.29 -12.39 2.29
N ALA A 173 0.07 -11.36 1.48
CA ALA A 173 0.52 -11.33 0.09
C ALA A 173 2.04 -11.58 -0.03
N GLY A 174 2.41 -12.64 -0.75
CA GLY A 174 3.81 -12.99 -1.01
C GLY A 174 4.22 -14.39 -0.56
N GLY A 175 3.41 -15.07 0.27
CA GLY A 175 3.69 -16.43 0.75
C GLY A 175 4.80 -16.52 1.80
N ASP A 176 5.20 -17.76 2.13
CA ASP A 176 6.26 -18.02 3.12
C ASP A 176 7.58 -17.37 2.75
N GLY A 177 8.15 -16.59 3.68
CA GLY A 177 9.42 -15.91 3.50
C GLY A 177 9.36 -14.57 2.76
N ALA A 178 8.18 -14.06 2.42
CA ALA A 178 8.04 -12.70 1.92
C ALA A 178 8.38 -11.66 2.99
N SER A 179 8.86 -10.50 2.56
CA SER A 179 9.27 -9.42 3.45
C SER A 179 8.73 -8.08 2.98
N ARG A 180 8.36 -7.22 3.92
CA ARG A 180 8.03 -5.82 3.67
C ARG A 180 9.29 -4.98 3.76
N LEU A 181 9.55 -4.22 2.71
CA LEU A 181 10.65 -3.25 2.64
C LEU A 181 10.07 -1.84 2.72
N VAL A 182 10.56 -1.06 3.66
CA VAL A 182 10.31 0.39 3.75
C VAL A 182 11.55 1.11 3.24
N LEU A 183 11.35 2.04 2.30
CA LEU A 183 12.37 2.79 1.61
C LEU A 183 12.18 4.28 1.89
N SER A 184 13.16 4.95 2.49
CA SER A 184 13.17 6.40 2.72
C SER A 184 14.37 7.03 2.02
N ASP A 185 14.16 8.14 1.31
CA ASP A 185 15.25 8.96 0.79
C ASP A 185 15.87 9.79 1.92
N ILE A 186 17.14 9.57 2.18
CA ILE A 186 17.91 10.27 3.19
C ILE A 186 19.04 11.13 2.60
N THR A 187 18.97 11.42 1.32
CA THR A 187 20.01 12.16 0.60
C THR A 187 20.26 13.54 1.21
N GLU A 188 19.19 14.25 1.52
CA GLU A 188 19.30 15.58 2.13
C GLU A 188 19.86 15.51 3.54
N ARG A 189 19.45 14.53 4.34
CA ARG A 189 20.01 14.25 5.67
C ARG A 189 21.52 13.98 5.60
N LYS A 190 21.96 13.16 4.68
CA LYS A 190 23.38 12.85 4.46
C LYS A 190 24.17 14.08 4.03
N ARG A 191 23.63 14.88 3.12
CA ARG A 191 24.24 16.13 2.68
C ARG A 191 24.45 17.11 3.84
N MET A 192 23.42 17.31 4.66
CA MET A 192 23.51 18.16 5.85
C MET A 192 24.53 17.63 6.87
N GLN A 193 24.60 16.32 7.07
CA GLN A 193 25.58 15.70 7.95
C GLN A 193 27.02 15.96 7.47
N GLU A 194 27.28 15.81 6.17
CA GLU A 194 28.59 16.06 5.58
C GLU A 194 28.97 17.55 5.67
N GLU A 195 28.03 18.45 5.44
CA GLU A 195 28.26 19.89 5.55
C GLU A 195 28.62 20.31 7.00
N ASN A 196 27.84 19.80 7.97
CA ASN A 196 28.12 20.04 9.38
C ASN A 196 29.47 19.44 9.79
N ALA A 197 29.84 18.27 9.33
CA ALA A 197 31.15 17.68 9.60
C ALA A 197 32.31 18.54 9.04
N LYS A 198 32.11 19.06 7.80
CA LYS A 198 33.08 20.00 7.19
C LYS A 198 33.22 21.30 7.98
N LEU A 199 32.10 21.88 8.47
CA LEU A 199 32.11 23.09 9.28
C LEU A 199 32.80 22.87 10.63
N LEU A 200 32.50 21.76 11.31
CA LEU A 200 33.16 21.40 12.58
C LEU A 200 34.68 21.19 12.38
N GLY A 201 35.08 20.53 11.30
CA GLY A 201 36.51 20.36 10.98
C GLY A 201 37.23 21.70 10.69
N LYS A 202 36.53 22.67 10.08
CA LYS A 202 37.09 24.04 9.92
C LYS A 202 37.22 24.78 11.23
N LEU A 203 36.25 24.69 12.14
CA LEU A 203 36.27 25.28 13.47
C LEU A 203 37.40 24.71 14.34
N GLN A 204 37.63 23.41 14.29
CA GLN A 204 38.71 22.77 15.04
C GLN A 204 40.11 23.13 14.50
N ARG A 205 40.24 23.47 13.23
CA ARG A 205 41.49 23.90 12.60
C ARG A 205 41.74 25.40 12.75
N ALA A 206 40.75 26.18 13.20
CA ALA A 206 40.94 27.60 13.45
C ALA A 206 41.97 27.83 14.60
N PRO A 207 43.01 28.70 14.41
CA PRO A 207 44.00 28.94 15.45
C PRO A 207 43.30 29.53 16.67
N ARG A 208 43.54 28.93 17.85
CA ARG A 208 43.04 29.48 19.11
C ARG A 208 43.51 30.96 19.22
N PRO A 209 42.61 31.92 19.53
CA PRO A 209 43.04 33.32 19.74
C PRO A 209 44.09 33.33 20.84
N ARG A 210 45.27 33.87 20.53
CA ARG A 210 46.33 34.10 21.52
C ARG A 210 45.73 34.88 22.68
N ARG A 211 45.69 34.28 23.85
CA ARG A 211 45.33 34.94 25.10
C ARG A 211 46.27 36.18 25.22
N ALA A 212 45.71 37.40 25.17
CA ALA A 212 46.44 38.61 25.43
C ALA A 212 47.05 38.50 26.83
N ALA A 213 48.37 38.54 26.90
CA ALA A 213 49.09 38.57 28.14
C ALA A 213 48.65 39.83 28.91
N SER A 214 47.94 39.63 30.02
CA SER A 214 47.63 40.70 30.96
C SER A 214 48.95 41.23 31.57
N GLY A 215 49.46 42.28 30.96
CA GLY A 215 50.58 43.05 31.54
C GLY A 215 50.11 43.72 32.82
N THR A 216 50.59 43.24 33.96
CA THR A 216 50.50 43.94 35.24
C THR A 216 51.35 45.22 35.18
N PRO A 217 50.80 46.41 35.46
CA PRO A 217 51.63 47.64 35.59
C PRO A 217 52.43 47.54 36.88
N LYS A 218 53.76 47.57 36.76
CA LYS A 218 54.65 47.76 37.90
C LYS A 218 54.42 49.14 38.45
N ALA A 219 53.91 49.27 39.68
CA ALA A 219 53.95 50.50 40.48
C ALA A 219 55.39 50.85 40.80
N LYS A 220 55.82 52.06 40.48
CA LYS A 220 57.06 52.71 41.05
C LYS A 220 56.63 53.45 42.28
N VAL A 221 57.30 53.19 43.37
CA VAL A 221 57.49 54.08 44.56
C VAL A 221 58.63 54.97 44.30
#